data_3b69fde7b6057ead292b20cf7e96ea88
#
_entry.id   3b69fde7b6057ead292b20cf7e96ea88
#
_cell.length_a   1.000
_cell.length_b   1.000
_cell.length_c   1.000
_cell.angle_alpha   90.00
_cell.angle_beta   90.00
_cell.angle_gamma   90.00
#
_symmetry.space_group_name_H-M   'P 1'
#
loop_
_entity.id
_entity.type
_entity.pdbx_description
1 polymer ?
#
loop_
_entity_poly.entity_id
_entity_poly.type
_entity_poly.pdbx_seq_one_letter_code
_entity_poly.pdbx_strand_id
1 'polypeptide(L)'
;MRRAFTVCAAVAIIVCAAMLASCSADDTEAGCSTDDTKERYSAYYKKCQEYTTLYGSPEVASDGSGPGAAQYGKGLCVVKLLDMDADGKDELILMHSEGPSNALVGAVEVFSYRKGEVVCDYSGSIHSDSTNGWLPFVVLDKLQSGGWALMNQTCFGSAPVTFTYTLVGYNSDGTFGPIAGRASGPSADFSFSDSSTWGVRLYTFSEGDGSAWTPADWQEVSQEEYDAAFDSVVTGETTVNLLYQFKSDGGREGAISLVDTVDEARATISKLAEAA
;
A
#
# COMPACT_ATOMS: atom_id res chain seq x y z
N MET A 1 -41.75 -39.62 14.97
CA MET A 1 -40.93 -39.78 13.75
C MET A 1 -40.23 -38.45 13.51
N ARG A 2 -38.95 -38.35 13.91
CA ARG A 2 -38.10 -37.17 13.68
C ARG A 2 -37.17 -37.52 12.53
N ARG A 3 -37.24 -36.81 11.44
CA ARG A 3 -36.27 -36.90 10.33
C ARG A 3 -35.21 -35.83 10.56
N ALA A 4 -33.98 -36.28 10.83
CA ALA A 4 -32.79 -35.44 10.82
C ALA A 4 -32.42 -35.14 9.36
N PHE A 5 -32.31 -33.87 9.02
CA PHE A 5 -31.68 -33.44 7.78
C PHE A 5 -30.20 -33.14 8.07
N THR A 6 -29.35 -33.98 7.58
CA THR A 6 -27.91 -33.78 7.56
C THR A 6 -27.61 -32.93 6.32
N VAL A 7 -27.22 -31.69 6.54
CA VAL A 7 -26.70 -30.83 5.47
C VAL A 7 -25.19 -31.09 5.40
N CYS A 8 -24.75 -31.81 4.39
CA CYS A 8 -23.35 -31.89 4.02
C CYS A 8 -22.95 -30.60 3.29
N ALA A 9 -22.23 -29.76 3.93
CA ALA A 9 -21.48 -28.66 3.27
C ALA A 9 -20.30 -29.29 2.55
N ALA A 10 -20.37 -29.37 1.23
CA ALA A 10 -19.27 -29.78 0.37
C ALA A 10 -18.39 -28.52 0.12
N VAL A 11 -17.29 -28.43 0.83
CA VAL A 11 -16.21 -27.49 0.49
C VAL A 11 -15.56 -28.03 -0.78
N ALA A 12 -15.78 -27.35 -1.90
CA ALA A 12 -15.11 -27.64 -3.16
C ALA A 12 -13.70 -27.05 -3.11
N ILE A 13 -12.74 -27.85 -2.71
CA ILE A 13 -11.32 -27.56 -2.91
C ILE A 13 -11.05 -27.72 -4.42
N ILE A 14 -10.92 -26.59 -5.10
CA ILE A 14 -10.43 -26.59 -6.48
C ILE A 14 -8.90 -26.73 -6.41
N VAL A 15 -8.45 -27.98 -6.50
CA VAL A 15 -7.04 -28.29 -6.77
C VAL A 15 -6.84 -28.04 -8.26
N CYS A 16 -6.24 -26.92 -8.63
CA CYS A 16 -5.73 -26.72 -9.98
C CYS A 16 -4.55 -27.66 -10.20
N ALA A 17 -4.82 -28.78 -10.84
CA ALA A 17 -3.78 -29.67 -11.36
C ALA A 17 -3.02 -28.94 -12.45
N ALA A 18 -1.73 -28.72 -12.23
CA ALA A 18 -0.80 -28.23 -13.23
C ALA A 18 -0.83 -29.12 -14.46
N MET A 19 -1.37 -28.65 -15.57
CA MET A 19 -1.11 -29.24 -16.88
C MET A 19 0.29 -28.83 -17.29
N LEU A 20 1.19 -29.78 -17.19
CA LEU A 20 2.50 -29.73 -17.87
C LEU A 20 2.25 -29.79 -19.37
N ALA A 21 2.05 -28.65 -20.00
CA ALA A 21 2.21 -28.51 -21.43
C ALA A 21 3.70 -28.39 -21.69
N SER A 22 4.28 -29.42 -22.28
CA SER A 22 5.63 -29.39 -22.82
C SER A 22 5.69 -28.38 -23.95
N CYS A 23 6.13 -27.15 -23.66
CA CYS A 23 6.66 -26.26 -24.68
C CYS A 23 8.16 -26.55 -24.82
N SER A 24 8.54 -26.81 -26.06
CA SER A 24 9.90 -27.06 -26.50
C SER A 24 10.85 -25.97 -26.02
N ALA A 25 11.98 -26.44 -25.48
CA ALA A 25 13.15 -25.62 -25.17
C ALA A 25 13.62 -24.90 -26.43
N ASP A 26 13.44 -23.60 -26.46
CA ASP A 26 14.30 -22.63 -27.15
C ASP A 26 13.89 -21.20 -26.73
N ASP A 27 13.91 -20.91 -25.43
CA ASP A 27 13.99 -19.54 -24.94
C ASP A 27 15.20 -19.48 -24.01
N THR A 28 16.30 -19.03 -24.59
CA THR A 28 17.46 -18.47 -23.92
C THR A 28 16.97 -17.64 -22.73
N GLU A 29 17.53 -17.93 -21.55
CA GLU A 29 17.48 -17.04 -20.39
C GLU A 29 17.70 -15.60 -20.87
N ALA A 30 16.63 -14.83 -20.97
CA ALA A 30 16.71 -13.39 -21.11
C ALA A 30 17.20 -12.87 -19.76
N GLY A 31 18.50 -13.00 -19.51
CA GLY A 31 19.16 -12.29 -18.44
C GLY A 31 18.80 -10.83 -18.63
N CYS A 32 18.20 -10.21 -17.62
CA CYS A 32 17.96 -8.75 -17.57
C CYS A 32 19.31 -8.10 -17.93
N SER A 33 19.39 -7.51 -19.12
CA SER A 33 20.65 -6.94 -19.57
C SER A 33 20.98 -5.77 -18.66
N THR A 34 22.27 -5.58 -18.35
CA THR A 34 22.71 -4.41 -17.56
C THR A 34 22.25 -3.08 -18.19
N ASP A 35 22.01 -3.07 -19.49
CA ASP A 35 21.52 -1.93 -20.25
C ASP A 35 20.04 -1.63 -19.92
N ASP A 36 19.16 -2.65 -19.80
CA ASP A 36 17.75 -2.48 -19.44
C ASP A 36 17.59 -1.88 -18.02
N THR A 37 18.39 -2.35 -17.08
CA THR A 37 18.40 -1.78 -15.72
C THR A 37 18.88 -0.34 -15.70
N LYS A 38 19.90 -0.01 -16.49
CA LYS A 38 20.42 1.34 -16.59
C LYS A 38 19.38 2.30 -17.20
N GLU A 39 18.73 1.90 -18.28
CA GLU A 39 17.68 2.71 -18.92
C GLU A 39 16.50 2.94 -17.98
N ARG A 40 16.04 1.89 -17.27
CA ARG A 40 14.97 1.97 -16.27
C ARG A 40 15.33 2.97 -15.17
N TYR A 41 16.51 2.84 -14.56
CA TYR A 41 16.93 3.72 -13.47
C TYR A 41 17.15 5.17 -13.93
N SER A 42 17.64 5.37 -15.14
CA SER A 42 17.72 6.71 -15.74
C SER A 42 16.32 7.34 -15.92
N ALA A 43 15.33 6.54 -16.36
CA ALA A 43 13.96 7.00 -16.51
C ALA A 43 13.31 7.31 -15.15
N TYR A 44 13.53 6.47 -14.14
CA TYR A 44 13.08 6.72 -12.77
C TYR A 44 13.74 7.94 -12.14
N TYR A 45 15.03 8.17 -12.40
CA TYR A 45 15.69 9.40 -11.95
C TYR A 45 15.04 10.65 -12.53
N LYS A 46 14.74 10.67 -13.84
CA LYS A 46 14.02 11.77 -14.46
C LYS A 46 12.65 12.00 -13.80
N LYS A 47 11.92 10.93 -13.48
CA LYS A 47 10.64 11.03 -12.76
C LYS A 47 10.84 11.66 -11.37
N CYS A 48 11.85 11.26 -10.61
CA CYS A 48 12.18 11.89 -9.34
C CYS A 48 12.53 13.38 -9.49
N GLN A 49 13.24 13.76 -10.56
CA GLN A 49 13.55 15.17 -10.84
C GLN A 49 12.29 16.00 -11.15
N GLU A 50 11.33 15.44 -11.93
CA GLU A 50 10.04 16.07 -12.17
C GLU A 50 9.30 16.34 -10.86
N TYR A 51 9.21 15.32 -9.98
CA TYR A 51 8.53 15.43 -8.69
C TYR A 51 9.26 16.40 -7.73
N THR A 52 10.57 16.36 -7.71
CA THR A 52 11.37 17.31 -6.92
C THR A 52 11.16 18.76 -7.40
N THR A 53 10.99 18.95 -8.70
CA THR A 53 10.70 20.28 -9.28
C THR A 53 9.30 20.77 -8.92
N LEU A 54 8.30 19.86 -8.89
CA LEU A 54 6.92 20.20 -8.59
C LEU A 54 6.66 20.39 -7.09
N TYR A 55 7.19 19.51 -6.25
CA TYR A 55 6.83 19.42 -4.84
C TYR A 55 7.97 19.81 -3.88
N GLY A 56 9.19 19.88 -4.37
CA GLY A 56 10.39 20.13 -3.58
C GLY A 56 11.18 18.88 -3.25
N SER A 57 12.42 19.09 -2.82
CA SER A 57 13.31 18.01 -2.37
C SER A 57 12.83 17.37 -1.07
N PRO A 58 13.24 16.12 -0.78
CA PRO A 58 12.95 15.46 0.50
C PRO A 58 13.45 16.27 1.69
N GLU A 59 12.55 16.69 2.58
CA GLU A 59 12.86 17.54 3.73
C GLU A 59 12.05 17.11 4.96
N VAL A 60 12.64 17.17 6.14
CA VAL A 60 11.93 17.13 7.41
C VAL A 60 11.61 18.56 7.81
N ALA A 61 10.34 18.92 7.82
CA ALA A 61 9.85 20.23 8.21
C ALA A 61 9.17 20.20 9.60
N SER A 62 8.85 21.34 10.16
CA SER A 62 8.15 21.47 11.44
C SER A 62 6.98 22.45 11.30
N ASP A 63 5.87 22.15 11.97
CA ASP A 63 4.66 22.96 11.96
C ASP A 63 4.69 24.15 12.95
N GLY A 64 5.77 24.32 13.71
CA GLY A 64 5.91 25.40 14.66
C GLY A 64 7.28 25.54 15.31
N SER A 65 7.49 26.63 16.06
CA SER A 65 8.77 26.98 16.69
C SER A 65 8.84 26.62 18.18
N GLY A 66 7.83 25.94 18.74
CA GLY A 66 7.74 25.64 20.17
C GLY A 66 8.34 24.30 20.59
N PRO A 67 8.61 24.10 21.89
CA PRO A 67 8.92 22.78 22.40
C PRO A 67 7.69 21.87 22.21
N GLY A 68 7.84 20.82 21.39
CA GLY A 68 6.75 19.93 21.04
C GLY A 68 6.15 20.13 19.65
N ALA A 69 6.72 21.03 18.84
CA ALA A 69 6.36 21.16 17.44
C ALA A 69 6.51 19.81 16.72
N ALA A 70 5.46 19.42 16.04
CA ALA A 70 5.45 18.19 15.26
C ALA A 70 6.31 18.34 14.00
N GLN A 71 6.92 17.25 13.60
CA GLN A 71 7.70 17.17 12.37
C GLN A 71 6.90 16.41 11.31
N TYR A 72 7.06 16.78 10.06
CA TYR A 72 6.43 16.11 8.92
C TYR A 72 7.37 16.04 7.72
N GLY A 73 7.16 15.04 6.87
CA GLY A 73 7.83 14.94 5.59
C GLY A 73 7.27 15.96 4.62
N LYS A 74 8.16 16.72 3.94
CA LYS A 74 7.80 17.72 2.95
C LYS A 74 8.52 17.44 1.63
N GLY A 75 7.89 17.82 0.54
CA GLY A 75 8.41 17.56 -0.79
C GLY A 75 8.26 16.09 -1.18
N LEU A 76 9.17 15.58 -1.99
CA LEU A 76 9.22 14.16 -2.40
C LEU A 76 9.79 13.31 -1.24
N CYS A 77 8.96 13.02 -0.23
CA CYS A 77 9.41 12.49 1.05
C CYS A 77 9.54 10.95 1.13
N VAL A 78 8.99 10.21 0.17
CA VAL A 78 9.23 8.76 0.01
C VAL A 78 9.67 8.47 -1.42
N VAL A 79 10.78 7.75 -1.56
CA VAL A 79 11.26 7.20 -2.83
C VAL A 79 11.79 5.80 -2.55
N LYS A 80 11.13 4.79 -3.09
CA LYS A 80 11.54 3.39 -2.94
C LYS A 80 11.61 2.70 -4.28
N LEU A 81 12.50 1.71 -4.34
CA LEU A 81 12.59 0.74 -5.43
C LEU A 81 12.26 -0.62 -4.85
N LEU A 82 11.18 -1.22 -5.31
CA LEU A 82 10.71 -2.53 -4.85
C LEU A 82 10.17 -3.32 -6.04
N ASP A 83 10.49 -4.59 -6.08
CA ASP A 83 9.90 -5.55 -7.02
C ASP A 83 8.48 -5.90 -6.52
N MET A 84 7.49 -5.16 -7.01
CA MET A 84 6.11 -5.26 -6.50
C MET A 84 5.33 -6.42 -7.11
N ASP A 85 5.67 -6.86 -8.32
CA ASP A 85 4.99 -7.97 -9.00
C ASP A 85 5.79 -9.28 -9.01
N ALA A 86 6.99 -9.28 -8.40
CA ALA A 86 7.92 -10.40 -8.32
C ALA A 86 8.47 -10.85 -9.71
N ASP A 87 8.61 -9.90 -10.65
CA ASP A 87 9.18 -10.16 -11.99
C ASP A 87 10.71 -10.00 -12.03
N GLY A 88 11.32 -9.61 -10.91
CA GLY A 88 12.75 -9.36 -10.75
C GLY A 88 13.17 -7.95 -11.16
N LYS A 89 12.23 -7.05 -11.41
CA LYS A 89 12.48 -5.64 -11.73
C LYS A 89 11.79 -4.75 -10.71
N ASP A 90 12.55 -3.76 -10.21
CA ASP A 90 11.99 -2.80 -9.27
C ASP A 90 10.98 -1.88 -9.93
N GLU A 91 9.84 -1.65 -9.28
CA GLU A 91 8.97 -0.51 -9.46
C GLU A 91 9.44 0.67 -8.63
N LEU A 92 9.10 1.87 -9.09
CA LEU A 92 9.36 3.12 -8.39
C LEU A 92 8.12 3.54 -7.61
N ILE A 93 8.25 3.65 -6.29
CA ILE A 93 7.21 4.17 -5.41
C ILE A 93 7.60 5.58 -5.00
N LEU A 94 6.74 6.54 -5.32
CA LEU A 94 6.89 7.94 -4.94
C LEU A 94 5.77 8.37 -4.00
N MET A 95 6.11 9.18 -3.01
CA MET A 95 5.15 9.94 -2.26
C MET A 95 5.63 11.37 -2.06
N HIS A 96 4.77 12.31 -2.33
CA HIS A 96 4.98 13.71 -2.04
C HIS A 96 4.00 14.23 -0.99
N SER A 97 4.40 15.29 -0.29
CA SER A 97 3.59 15.97 0.71
C SER A 97 3.82 17.48 0.65
N GLU A 98 2.75 18.25 0.72
CA GLU A 98 2.79 19.71 0.57
C GLU A 98 2.58 20.49 1.86
N GLY A 99 2.36 19.84 3.00
CA GLY A 99 2.04 20.59 4.20
C GLY A 99 2.07 19.83 5.51
N PRO A 100 1.78 20.53 6.62
CA PRO A 100 1.68 19.93 7.93
C PRO A 100 0.49 18.95 8.02
N SER A 101 0.53 18.08 9.01
CA SER A 101 -0.39 16.95 9.16
C SER A 101 -1.89 17.26 9.17
N ASN A 102 -2.27 18.44 9.64
CA ASN A 102 -3.67 18.90 9.66
C ASN A 102 -4.19 19.33 8.28
N ALA A 103 -3.31 19.38 7.31
CA ALA A 103 -3.58 19.70 5.91
C ALA A 103 -2.66 18.91 5.00
N LEU A 104 -2.19 17.73 5.44
CA LEU A 104 -1.29 16.89 4.64
C LEU A 104 -2.08 16.41 3.43
N VAL A 105 -1.86 17.09 2.33
CA VAL A 105 -2.32 16.69 1.02
C VAL A 105 -1.12 16.06 0.35
N GLY A 106 -1.25 14.81 -0.01
CA GLY A 106 -0.21 14.07 -0.67
C GLY A 106 -0.79 12.95 -1.50
N ALA A 107 0.03 12.38 -2.36
CA ALA A 107 -0.29 11.17 -3.08
C ALA A 107 0.86 10.19 -2.96
N VAL A 108 0.49 8.90 -2.92
CA VAL A 108 1.42 7.81 -3.17
C VAL A 108 1.16 7.29 -4.57
N GLU A 109 2.23 7.09 -5.32
CA GLU A 109 2.15 6.65 -6.70
C GLU A 109 3.14 5.52 -6.94
N VAL A 110 2.74 4.56 -7.77
CA VAL A 110 3.56 3.44 -8.21
C VAL A 110 3.78 3.53 -9.69
N PHE A 111 5.03 3.42 -10.11
CA PHE A 111 5.44 3.49 -11.50
C PHE A 111 6.22 2.24 -11.89
N SER A 112 5.87 1.66 -13.02
CA SER A 112 6.65 0.64 -13.70
C SER A 112 7.37 1.19 -14.92
N TYR A 113 8.42 0.49 -15.36
CA TYR A 113 9.11 0.79 -16.60
C TYR A 113 8.75 -0.27 -17.64
N ARG A 114 8.01 0.13 -18.67
CA ARG A 114 7.49 -0.76 -19.71
C ARG A 114 7.75 -0.18 -21.10
N LYS A 115 8.33 -0.97 -21.98
CA LYS A 115 8.56 -0.60 -23.38
C LYS A 115 9.32 0.72 -23.56
N GLY A 116 10.25 1.03 -22.68
CA GLY A 116 11.04 2.26 -22.75
C GLY A 116 10.41 3.48 -22.06
N GLU A 117 9.27 3.32 -21.40
CA GLU A 117 8.53 4.42 -20.77
C GLU A 117 8.21 4.13 -19.30
N VAL A 118 8.15 5.18 -18.49
CA VAL A 118 7.64 5.13 -17.11
C VAL A 118 6.13 5.29 -17.14
N VAL A 119 5.43 4.28 -16.66
CA VAL A 119 3.97 4.22 -16.62
C VAL A 119 3.52 4.35 -15.18
N CYS A 120 2.55 5.20 -14.89
CA CYS A 120 1.89 5.26 -13.59
C CYS A 120 0.83 4.17 -13.52
N ASP A 121 1.05 3.17 -12.68
CA ASP A 121 0.13 2.06 -12.47
C ASP A 121 -0.88 2.35 -11.35
N TYR A 122 -0.50 3.22 -10.41
CA TYR A 122 -1.34 3.61 -9.29
C TYR A 122 -1.07 5.04 -8.86
N SER A 123 -2.13 5.77 -8.52
CA SER A 123 -2.07 7.05 -7.83
C SER A 123 -3.18 7.10 -6.79
N GLY A 124 -2.81 7.21 -5.51
CA GLY A 124 -3.73 7.25 -4.38
C GLY A 124 -3.49 8.46 -3.50
N SER A 125 -4.56 9.17 -3.15
CA SER A 125 -4.48 10.29 -2.21
C SER A 125 -4.17 9.78 -0.81
N ILE A 126 -3.29 10.47 -0.10
CA ILE A 126 -3.05 10.28 1.33
C ILE A 126 -3.67 11.48 2.05
N HIS A 127 -4.69 11.22 2.84
CA HIS A 127 -5.28 12.22 3.72
C HIS A 127 -4.91 11.91 5.17
N SER A 128 -4.40 12.92 5.88
CA SER A 128 -4.39 12.86 7.34
C SER A 128 -5.67 13.55 7.83
N ASP A 129 -6.52 12.81 8.50
CA ASP A 129 -7.55 13.42 9.34
C ASP A 129 -6.97 13.64 10.73
N SER A 130 -6.40 14.82 10.94
CA SER A 130 -5.82 15.22 12.22
C SER A 130 -6.84 15.32 13.35
N THR A 131 -8.13 15.42 13.02
CA THR A 131 -9.19 15.49 14.03
C THR A 131 -9.34 14.19 14.79
N ASN A 132 -8.92 13.07 14.20
CA ASN A 132 -9.00 11.73 14.79
C ASN A 132 -7.64 11.17 15.25
N GLY A 133 -6.57 11.97 15.22
CA GLY A 133 -5.25 11.56 15.69
C GLY A 133 -4.52 10.56 14.77
N TRP A 134 -4.92 10.47 13.52
CA TRP A 134 -4.29 9.58 12.54
C TRP A 134 -3.04 10.22 11.97
N LEU A 135 -1.94 9.52 12.15
CA LEU A 135 -0.67 9.92 11.57
C LEU A 135 -0.55 9.28 10.19
N PRO A 136 -0.26 10.06 9.15
CA PRO A 136 -0.02 9.51 7.84
C PRO A 136 1.27 8.68 7.83
N PHE A 137 1.18 7.52 7.23
CA PHE A 137 2.30 6.61 7.03
C PHE A 137 2.10 5.84 5.71
N VAL A 138 3.19 5.34 5.17
CA VAL A 138 3.17 4.45 4.02
C VAL A 138 3.50 3.05 4.49
N VAL A 139 2.59 2.12 4.28
CA VAL A 139 2.76 0.71 4.62
C VAL A 139 2.90 -0.10 3.34
N LEU A 140 3.93 -0.91 3.30
CA LEU A 140 4.18 -1.89 2.25
C LEU A 140 4.23 -3.25 2.91
N ASP A 141 3.31 -4.13 2.53
CA ASP A 141 3.23 -5.51 3.00
C ASP A 141 3.74 -6.46 1.92
N LYS A 142 4.60 -7.39 2.33
CA LYS A 142 5.11 -8.40 1.42
C LYS A 142 4.08 -9.50 1.22
N LEU A 143 3.82 -9.82 -0.04
CA LEU A 143 2.84 -10.83 -0.43
C LEU A 143 3.41 -12.26 -0.37
N GLN A 144 2.54 -13.23 -0.13
CA GLN A 144 2.89 -14.65 -0.23
C GLN A 144 3.35 -15.03 -1.66
N SER A 145 2.92 -14.28 -2.67
CA SER A 145 3.38 -14.42 -4.06
C SER A 145 4.83 -13.96 -4.30
N GLY A 146 5.45 -13.26 -3.33
CA GLY A 146 6.82 -12.76 -3.41
C GLY A 146 6.93 -11.25 -3.70
N GLY A 147 5.88 -10.63 -4.26
CA GLY A 147 5.84 -9.19 -4.49
C GLY A 147 5.46 -8.38 -3.25
N TRP A 148 5.12 -7.10 -3.47
CA TRP A 148 4.70 -6.19 -2.42
C TRP A 148 3.35 -5.54 -2.74
N ALA A 149 2.62 -5.15 -1.71
CA ALA A 149 1.38 -4.38 -1.82
C ALA A 149 1.42 -3.15 -0.94
N LEU A 150 0.77 -2.08 -1.39
CA LEU A 150 0.48 -0.91 -0.57
C LEU A 150 -0.76 -1.19 0.28
N MET A 151 -0.69 -0.92 1.58
CA MET A 151 -1.87 -0.87 2.43
C MET A 151 -2.43 0.54 2.45
N ASN A 152 -3.60 0.72 1.88
CA ASN A 152 -4.38 1.94 2.03
C ASN A 152 -5.33 1.79 3.23
N GLN A 153 -5.12 2.61 4.25
CA GLN A 153 -5.98 2.66 5.42
C GLN A 153 -6.82 3.93 5.38
N THR A 154 -8.14 3.77 5.44
CA THR A 154 -9.05 4.90 5.59
C THR A 154 -9.89 4.74 6.85
N CYS A 155 -10.37 5.84 7.40
CA CYS A 155 -11.29 5.82 8.50
C CYS A 155 -12.52 6.68 8.18
N PHE A 156 -13.69 6.20 8.60
CA PHE A 156 -14.96 6.89 8.42
C PHE A 156 -15.65 7.11 9.76
N GLY A 157 -16.23 8.28 9.92
CA GLY A 157 -17.07 8.63 11.07
C GLY A 157 -16.38 9.49 12.12
N SER A 158 -17.19 10.08 12.99
CA SER A 158 -16.77 10.94 14.10
C SER A 158 -16.99 10.24 15.43
N ALA A 159 -16.35 9.16 15.74
CA ALA A 159 -16.45 8.26 16.90
C ALA A 159 -17.87 7.66 17.16
N PRO A 160 -18.01 6.32 17.14
CA PRO A 160 -16.94 5.37 16.89
C PRO A 160 -16.53 5.29 15.39
N VAL A 161 -15.27 5.10 15.13
CA VAL A 161 -14.67 5.16 13.79
C VAL A 161 -14.61 3.77 13.17
N THR A 162 -15.02 3.64 11.92
CA THR A 162 -14.78 2.44 11.12
C THR A 162 -13.46 2.57 10.37
N PHE A 163 -12.63 1.55 10.48
CA PHE A 163 -11.36 1.43 9.76
C PHE A 163 -11.53 0.51 8.58
N THR A 164 -11.09 0.95 7.42
CA THR A 164 -10.94 0.08 6.27
C THR A 164 -9.47 -0.06 5.89
N TYR A 165 -9.09 -1.25 5.51
CA TYR A 165 -7.75 -1.60 5.08
C TYR A 165 -7.85 -2.27 3.71
N THR A 166 -7.27 -1.64 2.72
CA THR A 166 -7.22 -2.16 1.35
C THR A 166 -5.76 -2.43 0.99
N LEU A 167 -5.45 -3.67 0.64
CA LEU A 167 -4.19 -4.00 -0.03
C LEU A 167 -4.37 -3.77 -1.52
N VAL A 168 -3.49 -2.94 -2.11
CA VAL A 168 -3.45 -2.68 -3.54
C VAL A 168 -2.07 -3.06 -4.09
N GLY A 169 -2.04 -3.73 -5.21
CA GLY A 169 -0.81 -4.22 -5.83
C GLY A 169 -1.10 -4.89 -7.16
N TYR A 170 -0.14 -5.63 -7.69
CA TYR A 170 -0.34 -6.35 -8.94
C TYR A 170 -1.12 -7.64 -8.74
N ASN A 171 -2.16 -7.80 -9.52
CA ASN A 171 -2.94 -9.02 -9.64
C ASN A 171 -2.20 -10.04 -10.54
N SER A 172 -2.64 -11.29 -10.52
CA SER A 172 -2.04 -12.37 -11.32
C SER A 172 -2.08 -12.16 -12.83
N ASP A 173 -2.92 -11.23 -13.32
CA ASP A 173 -3.02 -10.85 -14.72
C ASP A 173 -2.09 -9.67 -15.09
N GLY A 174 -1.30 -9.17 -14.13
CA GLY A 174 -0.38 -8.04 -14.30
C GLY A 174 -1.05 -6.66 -14.23
N THR A 175 -2.34 -6.59 -13.90
CA THR A 175 -3.02 -5.32 -13.64
C THR A 175 -2.77 -4.87 -12.20
N PHE A 176 -2.57 -3.57 -11.98
CA PHE A 176 -2.49 -3.01 -10.64
C PHE A 176 -3.90 -2.73 -10.12
N GLY A 177 -4.21 -3.23 -8.92
CA GLY A 177 -5.54 -3.11 -8.37
C GLY A 177 -5.66 -3.63 -6.93
N PRO A 178 -6.87 -3.65 -6.38
CA PRO A 178 -7.11 -4.18 -5.05
C PRO A 178 -6.93 -5.69 -5.04
N ILE A 179 -6.20 -6.16 -4.04
CA ILE A 179 -5.92 -7.58 -3.80
C ILE A 179 -6.83 -8.13 -2.70
N ALA A 180 -6.93 -7.39 -1.59
CA ALA A 180 -7.73 -7.79 -0.43
C ALA A 180 -8.25 -6.56 0.31
N GLY A 181 -9.44 -6.71 0.92
CA GLY A 181 -10.06 -5.66 1.72
C GLY A 181 -10.66 -6.19 3.01
N ARG A 182 -10.41 -5.48 4.11
CA ARG A 182 -11.00 -5.77 5.40
C ARG A 182 -11.36 -4.48 6.15
N ALA A 183 -12.34 -4.57 7.04
CA ALA A 183 -12.76 -3.46 7.87
C ALA A 183 -13.03 -3.88 9.29
N SER A 184 -12.80 -2.98 10.23
CA SER A 184 -13.19 -3.12 11.62
C SER A 184 -13.90 -1.86 12.11
N GLY A 185 -14.93 -2.02 12.90
CA GLY A 185 -15.71 -0.90 13.40
C GLY A 185 -16.94 -1.32 14.17
N PRO A 186 -17.82 -0.39 14.50
CA PRO A 186 -19.09 -0.69 15.17
C PRO A 186 -19.88 -1.72 14.39
N SER A 187 -20.44 -2.71 15.11
CA SER A 187 -21.21 -3.77 14.47
C SER A 187 -22.50 -3.27 13.85
N ALA A 188 -22.89 -3.97 12.83
CA ALA A 188 -24.15 -4.07 12.15
C ALA A 188 -24.58 -2.82 11.36
N ASP A 189 -25.13 -1.81 11.90
CA ASP A 189 -25.94 -0.89 11.10
C ASP A 189 -25.35 0.50 10.91
N PHE A 190 -24.07 0.71 11.26
CA PHE A 190 -23.49 2.06 11.35
C PHE A 190 -24.36 3.03 12.18
N SER A 191 -25.30 2.50 12.95
CA SER A 191 -26.08 3.30 13.87
C SER A 191 -25.22 3.61 15.09
N PHE A 192 -24.94 4.88 15.28
CA PHE A 192 -24.11 5.43 16.37
C PHE A 192 -24.66 5.14 17.79
N SER A 193 -25.68 4.31 17.94
CA SER A 193 -26.37 4.09 19.19
C SER A 193 -25.83 2.93 20.04
N ASP A 194 -25.01 2.05 19.49
CA ASP A 194 -24.41 0.95 20.25
C ASP A 194 -22.93 0.75 19.90
N SER A 195 -22.07 1.57 20.54
CA SER A 195 -20.62 1.47 20.43
C SER A 195 -20.01 0.29 21.20
N SER A 196 -20.84 -0.56 21.80
CA SER A 196 -20.38 -1.63 22.67
C SER A 196 -19.95 -2.89 21.92
N THR A 197 -20.30 -3.01 20.65
CA THR A 197 -19.97 -4.20 19.82
C THR A 197 -19.16 -3.80 18.62
N TRP A 198 -17.88 -4.17 18.62
CA TRP A 198 -17.02 -4.09 17.44
C TRP A 198 -17.22 -5.32 16.58
N GLY A 199 -17.39 -5.10 15.27
CA GLY A 199 -17.46 -6.15 14.29
C GLY A 199 -16.30 -6.06 13.31
N VAL A 200 -16.00 -7.17 12.66
CA VAL A 200 -15.01 -7.26 11.58
C VAL A 200 -15.67 -7.78 10.32
N ARG A 201 -15.22 -7.28 9.17
CA ARG A 201 -15.83 -7.55 7.88
C ARG A 201 -14.76 -7.72 6.82
N LEU A 202 -15.07 -8.58 5.85
CA LEU A 202 -14.38 -8.62 4.58
C LEU A 202 -15.22 -7.92 3.52
N TYR A 203 -14.61 -7.42 2.48
CA TYR A 203 -15.31 -6.82 1.35
C TYR A 203 -14.57 -7.08 0.05
N THR A 204 -15.35 -7.09 -1.03
CA THR A 204 -14.86 -7.11 -2.41
C THR A 204 -14.78 -5.69 -2.95
N PHE A 205 -14.47 -5.54 -4.21
CA PHE A 205 -14.33 -4.25 -4.87
C PHE A 205 -15.20 -4.21 -6.12
N SER A 206 -15.89 -3.10 -6.30
CA SER A 206 -16.52 -2.76 -7.57
C SER A 206 -15.66 -1.76 -8.31
N GLU A 207 -15.54 -1.91 -9.61
CA GLU A 207 -14.94 -0.89 -10.47
C GLU A 207 -15.78 0.38 -10.39
N GLY A 208 -15.15 1.47 -9.94
CA GLY A 208 -15.73 2.80 -9.99
C GLY A 208 -15.56 3.42 -11.38
N ASP A 209 -16.21 4.54 -11.62
CA ASP A 209 -16.11 5.34 -12.84
C ASP A 209 -14.77 6.10 -12.97
N GLY A 210 -13.67 5.38 -12.93
CA GLY A 210 -12.30 5.89 -13.06
C GLY A 210 -11.50 5.79 -11.75
N SER A 211 -10.42 5.12 -11.74
CA SER A 211 -9.32 5.00 -10.75
C SER A 211 -9.64 4.76 -9.27
N ALA A 212 -10.88 4.84 -8.81
CA ALA A 212 -11.25 4.59 -7.41
C ALA A 212 -12.03 3.29 -7.29
N TRP A 213 -11.44 2.31 -6.62
CA TRP A 213 -12.14 1.08 -6.22
C TRP A 213 -13.01 1.37 -5.00
N THR A 214 -14.28 1.01 -5.09
CA THR A 214 -15.21 1.18 -3.98
C THR A 214 -15.44 -0.16 -3.30
N PRO A 215 -15.32 -0.24 -1.94
CA PRO A 215 -15.70 -1.45 -1.21
C PRO A 215 -17.13 -1.85 -1.51
N ALA A 216 -17.34 -3.12 -1.83
CA ALA A 216 -18.63 -3.71 -2.14
C ALA A 216 -18.79 -5.05 -1.39
N ASP A 217 -20.01 -5.59 -1.39
CA ASP A 217 -20.31 -6.95 -0.87
C ASP A 217 -19.73 -7.20 0.52
N TRP A 218 -20.04 -6.30 1.45
CA TRP A 218 -19.59 -6.39 2.84
C TRP A 218 -20.12 -7.63 3.53
N GLN A 219 -19.22 -8.45 4.05
CA GLN A 219 -19.55 -9.67 4.77
C GLN A 219 -19.04 -9.60 6.21
N GLU A 220 -19.94 -9.71 7.19
CA GLU A 220 -19.54 -9.93 8.58
C GLU A 220 -18.92 -11.32 8.72
N VAL A 221 -17.79 -11.38 9.41
CA VAL A 221 -17.00 -12.57 9.61
C VAL A 221 -16.55 -12.69 11.07
N SER A 222 -16.09 -13.86 11.48
CA SER A 222 -15.42 -14.01 12.76
C SER A 222 -14.04 -13.33 12.75
N GLN A 223 -13.48 -13.05 13.93
CA GLN A 223 -12.12 -12.51 14.05
C GLN A 223 -11.09 -13.45 13.41
N GLU A 224 -11.28 -14.76 13.55
CA GLU A 224 -10.39 -15.76 12.95
C GLU A 224 -10.41 -15.71 11.41
N GLU A 225 -11.59 -15.60 10.80
CA GLU A 225 -11.73 -15.45 9.35
C GLU A 225 -11.16 -14.11 8.86
N TYR A 226 -11.34 -13.04 9.63
CA TYR A 226 -10.80 -11.73 9.33
C TYR A 226 -9.26 -11.72 9.31
N ASP A 227 -8.63 -12.34 10.30
CA ASP A 227 -7.18 -12.45 10.37
C ASP A 227 -6.65 -13.39 9.29
N ALA A 228 -7.26 -14.57 9.12
CA ALA A 228 -6.88 -15.56 8.12
C ALA A 228 -6.96 -15.04 6.69
N ALA A 229 -7.91 -14.16 6.38
CA ALA A 229 -8.04 -13.57 5.04
C ALA A 229 -6.80 -12.77 4.63
N PHE A 230 -6.20 -12.01 5.56
CA PHE A 230 -4.98 -11.27 5.31
C PHE A 230 -3.73 -12.16 5.40
N ASP A 231 -3.66 -13.04 6.40
CA ASP A 231 -2.54 -13.97 6.59
C ASP A 231 -2.35 -14.91 5.38
N SER A 232 -3.42 -15.18 4.64
CA SER A 232 -3.33 -15.95 3.39
C SER A 232 -2.70 -15.17 2.23
N VAL A 233 -2.65 -13.84 2.31
CA VAL A 233 -2.18 -12.95 1.25
C VAL A 233 -0.80 -12.37 1.58
N VAL A 234 -0.56 -11.97 2.84
CA VAL A 234 0.69 -11.34 3.27
C VAL A 234 1.56 -12.29 4.08
N THR A 235 2.89 -12.07 4.03
CA THR A 235 3.85 -12.89 4.79
C THR A 235 4.02 -12.46 6.24
N GLY A 236 3.49 -11.28 6.61
CA GLY A 236 3.78 -10.60 7.87
C GLY A 236 5.03 -9.73 7.83
N GLU A 237 5.83 -9.77 6.77
CA GLU A 237 6.92 -8.81 6.54
C GLU A 237 6.33 -7.49 6.06
N THR A 238 6.56 -6.43 6.82
CA THR A 238 5.95 -5.12 6.60
C THR A 238 7.01 -4.03 6.71
N THR A 239 6.96 -3.05 5.80
CA THR A 239 7.73 -1.81 5.91
C THR A 239 6.77 -0.65 6.14
N VAL A 240 6.98 0.11 7.21
CA VAL A 240 6.15 1.26 7.56
C VAL A 240 7.01 2.51 7.60
N ASN A 241 6.79 3.42 6.66
CA ASN A 241 7.45 4.71 6.63
C ASN A 241 6.58 5.76 7.32
N LEU A 242 7.11 6.41 8.34
CA LEU A 242 6.44 7.53 8.99
C LEU A 242 6.55 8.79 8.13
N LEU A 243 5.47 9.54 8.03
CA LEU A 243 5.43 10.82 7.31
C LEU A 243 5.23 11.98 8.25
N TYR A 244 4.94 11.67 9.50
CA TYR A 244 4.71 12.62 10.56
C TYR A 244 5.17 12.05 11.91
N GLN A 245 5.74 12.90 12.75
CA GLN A 245 6.21 12.50 14.06
C GLN A 245 5.97 13.60 15.09
N PHE A 246 5.25 13.29 16.15
CA PHE A 246 5.25 14.11 17.36
C PHE A 246 6.59 13.93 18.07
N LYS A 247 7.12 15.04 18.60
CA LYS A 247 8.41 15.02 19.29
C LYS A 247 8.43 14.13 20.54
N SER A 248 7.26 13.81 21.11
CA SER A 248 7.07 13.00 22.31
C SER A 248 6.69 11.54 22.03
N ASP A 249 6.28 11.21 20.82
CA ASP A 249 5.85 9.85 20.49
C ASP A 249 6.99 9.14 19.76
N GLY A 250 7.44 8.02 20.32
CA GLY A 250 8.47 7.17 19.73
C GLY A 250 8.08 6.52 18.40
N GLY A 251 6.99 6.96 17.79
CA GLY A 251 6.48 6.37 16.57
C GLY A 251 5.82 5.00 16.80
N ARG A 252 5.37 4.37 15.70
CA ARG A 252 4.83 3.01 15.71
C ARG A 252 6.00 2.04 15.88
N GLU A 253 5.86 1.03 16.74
CA GLU A 253 6.88 -0.01 16.92
C GLU A 253 7.22 -0.67 15.57
N GLY A 254 8.51 -0.76 15.26
CA GLY A 254 8.99 -1.30 13.98
C GLY A 254 8.86 -0.37 12.76
N ALA A 255 8.31 0.85 12.92
CA ALA A 255 8.27 1.81 11.84
C ALA A 255 9.63 2.48 11.59
N ILE A 256 9.91 2.77 10.33
CA ILE A 256 11.03 3.62 9.93
C ILE A 256 10.70 5.06 10.38
N SER A 257 11.60 5.71 11.08
CA SER A 257 11.38 7.08 11.56
C SER A 257 11.17 8.05 10.40
N LEU A 258 10.57 9.21 10.67
CA LEU A 258 10.43 10.26 9.66
C LEU A 258 11.77 10.71 9.08
N VAL A 259 12.79 10.83 9.94
CA VAL A 259 14.14 11.23 9.50
C VAL A 259 14.72 10.16 8.57
N ASP A 260 14.67 8.90 8.99
CA ASP A 260 15.19 7.78 8.19
C ASP A 260 14.39 7.62 6.88
N THR A 261 13.07 7.87 6.90
CA THR A 261 12.22 7.88 5.70
C THR A 261 12.72 8.90 4.67
N VAL A 262 12.98 10.14 5.11
CA VAL A 262 13.47 11.22 4.24
C VAL A 262 14.90 10.94 3.78
N ASP A 263 15.75 10.38 4.64
CA ASP A 263 17.13 10.04 4.29
C ASP A 263 17.17 8.84 3.31
N GLU A 264 16.28 7.87 3.44
CA GLU A 264 16.09 6.79 2.47
C GLU A 264 15.69 7.35 1.09
N ALA A 265 14.76 8.32 1.05
CA ALA A 265 14.37 8.96 -0.20
C ALA A 265 15.55 9.66 -0.88
N ARG A 266 16.37 10.41 -0.13
CA ARG A 266 17.59 11.06 -0.64
C ARG A 266 18.59 10.03 -1.16
N ALA A 267 18.82 8.95 -0.42
CA ALA A 267 19.75 7.90 -0.81
C ALA A 267 19.30 7.19 -2.10
N THR A 268 18.00 6.91 -2.22
CA THR A 268 17.43 6.28 -3.42
C THR A 268 17.56 7.19 -4.65
N ILE A 269 17.26 8.50 -4.51
CA ILE A 269 17.46 9.47 -5.59
C ILE A 269 18.94 9.52 -6.02
N SER A 270 19.87 9.51 -5.06
CA SER A 270 21.31 9.50 -5.35
C SER A 270 21.73 8.23 -6.08
N LYS A 271 21.26 7.06 -5.65
CA LYS A 271 21.48 5.78 -6.32
C LYS A 271 21.00 5.80 -7.78
N LEU A 272 19.80 6.35 -8.01
CA LEU A 272 19.25 6.49 -9.36
C LEU A 272 20.08 7.45 -10.22
N ALA A 273 20.57 8.56 -9.65
CA ALA A 273 21.45 9.51 -10.34
C ALA A 273 22.79 8.93 -10.76
N GLU A 274 23.38 8.05 -9.93
CA GLU A 274 24.66 7.38 -10.23
C GLU A 274 24.50 6.33 -11.35
N ALA A 275 23.32 5.74 -11.48
CA ALA A 275 23.02 4.75 -12.51
C ALA A 275 22.60 5.37 -13.84
N ALA A 276 22.17 6.64 -13.85
CA ALA A 276 21.71 7.37 -15.04
C ALA A 276 22.85 7.91 -15.90
#